data_4cfca6bb30241d675686a4bb6e4014aa
#
_entry.id   4cfca6bb30241d675686a4bb6e4014aa
#
_cell.length_a   1.000
_cell.length_b   1.000
_cell.length_c   1.000
_cell.angle_alpha   90.00
_cell.angle_beta   90.00
_cell.angle_gamma   90.00
#
_symmetry.space_group_name_H-M   'P 1'
#
loop_
_entity.id
_entity.type
_entity.pdbx_description
1 polymer ?
#
loop_
_entity_poly.entity_id
_entity_poly.type
_entity_poly.pdbx_seq_one_letter_code
_entity_poly.pdbx_strand_id
1 'polypeptide(L)'
;MSFAQTLNSKFKIILASASPRRKELMELAGLEFDIWPSEKEEVVKSKVPKEICMELSRQKAEDVAASIRTYNESHADLVTPTDMLIIGADTIVALDDTVFGKPKDEGDAKRMLKALSGNTHSVFTGVTFVFMSSTGRVGEHVFCEETKVTFCDLDEDDIDSYIATGDPFDKAGSYGVQTSSAVFVRSIEGDFFNVMGLPISGMMQELKRIV
;
A
#
# COMPACT_ATOMS: atom_id res chain seq x y z
N MET A 1 -5.41 27.52 -2.94
CA MET A 1 -5.28 26.22 -3.62
C MET A 1 -4.84 25.23 -2.55
N SER A 2 -5.48 24.07 -2.44
CA SER A 2 -5.04 23.01 -1.51
C SER A 2 -3.74 22.40 -2.01
N PHE A 3 -2.98 21.71 -1.13
CA PHE A 3 -1.75 21.05 -1.57
C PHE A 3 -2.03 19.94 -2.60
N ALA A 4 -3.15 19.22 -2.47
CA ALA A 4 -3.57 18.25 -3.48
C ALA A 4 -3.78 18.91 -4.85
N GLN A 5 -4.47 20.07 -4.91
CA GLN A 5 -4.61 20.83 -6.16
C GLN A 5 -3.27 21.27 -6.74
N THR A 6 -2.28 21.63 -5.89
CA THR A 6 -0.92 21.94 -6.34
C THR A 6 -0.26 20.73 -6.99
N LEU A 7 -0.38 19.53 -6.36
CA LEU A 7 0.15 18.28 -6.92
C LEU A 7 -0.51 17.95 -8.26
N ASN A 8 -1.85 18.00 -8.32
CA ASN A 8 -2.63 17.71 -9.53
C ASN A 8 -2.28 18.65 -10.70
N SER A 9 -1.94 19.92 -10.40
CA SER A 9 -1.54 20.88 -11.43
C SER A 9 -0.09 20.72 -11.88
N LYS A 10 0.78 20.15 -11.03
CA LYS A 10 2.22 20.03 -11.27
C LYS A 10 2.61 18.71 -11.91
N PHE A 11 1.90 17.62 -11.57
CA PHE A 11 2.25 16.28 -11.98
C PHE A 11 1.06 15.54 -12.60
N LYS A 12 1.34 14.71 -13.59
CA LYS A 12 0.50 13.56 -13.90
C LYS A 12 0.79 12.49 -12.85
N ILE A 13 -0.19 12.21 -11.97
CA ILE A 13 -0.02 11.25 -10.85
C ILE A 13 -0.44 9.86 -11.32
N ILE A 14 0.33 8.84 -10.95
CA ILE A 14 0.08 7.45 -11.29
C ILE A 14 0.15 6.60 -10.03
N LEU A 15 -0.90 5.83 -9.77
CA LEU A 15 -0.93 4.82 -8.70
C LEU A 15 -0.46 3.48 -9.26
N ALA A 16 0.70 3.02 -8.81
CA ALA A 16 1.29 1.73 -9.18
C ALA A 16 0.67 0.56 -8.38
N SER A 17 -0.66 0.49 -8.32
CA SER A 17 -1.39 -0.53 -7.55
C SER A 17 -2.79 -0.75 -8.10
N ALA A 18 -3.22 -2.03 -8.16
CA ALA A 18 -4.59 -2.43 -8.48
C ALA A 18 -5.53 -2.44 -7.25
N SER A 19 -5.04 -2.12 -6.05
CA SER A 19 -5.82 -2.19 -4.82
C SER A 19 -6.97 -1.17 -4.82
N PRO A 20 -8.25 -1.61 -4.72
CA PRO A 20 -9.39 -0.69 -4.63
C PRO A 20 -9.30 0.23 -3.41
N ARG A 21 -8.79 -0.27 -2.30
CA ARG A 21 -8.61 0.49 -1.05
C ARG A 21 -7.64 1.66 -1.23
N ARG A 22 -6.51 1.43 -1.90
CA ARG A 22 -5.53 2.50 -2.19
C ARG A 22 -6.11 3.55 -3.14
N LYS A 23 -6.91 3.11 -4.12
CA LYS A 23 -7.65 4.02 -4.99
C LYS A 23 -8.58 4.93 -4.18
N GLU A 24 -9.43 4.36 -3.31
CA GLU A 24 -10.33 5.13 -2.44
C GLU A 24 -9.57 6.13 -1.55
N LEU A 25 -8.43 5.73 -1.00
CA LEU A 25 -7.60 6.60 -0.16
C LEU A 25 -6.93 7.74 -0.94
N MET A 26 -6.51 7.50 -2.17
CA MET A 26 -5.99 8.55 -3.06
C MET A 26 -7.09 9.55 -3.44
N GLU A 27 -8.30 9.07 -3.74
CA GLU A 27 -9.48 9.92 -3.99
C GLU A 27 -9.84 10.75 -2.75
N LEU A 28 -9.83 10.13 -1.55
CA LEU A 28 -10.05 10.83 -0.28
C LEU A 28 -9.00 11.93 -0.01
N ALA A 29 -7.76 11.71 -0.43
CA ALA A 29 -6.68 12.71 -0.36
C ALA A 29 -6.86 13.87 -1.36
N GLY A 30 -7.84 13.79 -2.27
CA GLY A 30 -8.12 14.81 -3.29
C GLY A 30 -7.13 14.78 -4.45
N LEU A 31 -6.48 13.64 -4.68
CA LEU A 31 -5.55 13.45 -5.79
C LEU A 31 -6.30 12.97 -7.05
N GLU A 32 -5.92 13.53 -8.20
CA GLU A 32 -6.34 13.07 -9.53
C GLU A 32 -5.23 12.20 -10.09
N PHE A 33 -5.51 10.95 -10.44
CA PHE A 33 -4.50 9.98 -10.82
C PHE A 33 -5.02 8.94 -11.82
N ASP A 34 -4.09 8.37 -12.58
CA ASP A 34 -4.30 7.17 -13.37
C ASP A 34 -3.83 5.93 -12.58
N ILE A 35 -4.43 4.77 -12.88
CA ILE A 35 -4.02 3.48 -12.30
C ILE A 35 -3.20 2.72 -13.32
N TRP A 36 -1.97 2.34 -12.93
CA TRP A 36 -1.10 1.49 -13.73
C TRP A 36 -0.41 0.49 -12.79
N PRO A 37 -1.00 -0.70 -12.56
CA PRO A 37 -0.41 -1.68 -11.67
C PRO A 37 0.92 -2.22 -12.19
N SER A 38 1.85 -2.52 -11.28
CA SER A 38 3.03 -3.31 -11.60
C SER A 38 2.63 -4.76 -11.89
N GLU A 39 3.18 -5.33 -12.94
CA GLU A 39 2.98 -6.72 -13.34
C GLU A 39 4.20 -7.61 -13.04
N LYS A 40 5.28 -7.00 -12.54
CA LYS A 40 6.53 -7.70 -12.27
C LYS A 40 6.42 -8.57 -11.02
N GLU A 41 7.07 -9.74 -11.06
CA GLU A 41 7.18 -10.63 -9.91
C GLU A 41 7.92 -9.93 -8.76
N GLU A 42 7.34 -9.99 -7.57
CA GLU A 42 7.87 -9.39 -6.37
C GLU A 42 9.03 -10.23 -5.80
N VAL A 43 10.15 -9.59 -5.51
CA VAL A 43 11.34 -10.23 -4.94
C VAL A 43 11.66 -9.61 -3.59
N VAL A 44 11.54 -10.41 -2.53
CA VAL A 44 11.87 -10.00 -1.16
C VAL A 44 13.26 -10.49 -0.80
N LYS A 45 14.12 -9.58 -0.35
CA LYS A 45 15.51 -9.88 0.09
C LYS A 45 15.66 -9.73 1.60
N SER A 46 15.02 -8.75 2.21
CA SER A 46 15.05 -8.51 3.64
C SER A 46 14.14 -9.48 4.40
N LYS A 47 14.41 -9.63 5.70
CA LYS A 47 13.54 -10.31 6.67
C LYS A 47 12.92 -9.33 7.66
N VAL A 48 13.33 -8.06 7.62
CA VAL A 48 12.81 -7.00 8.49
C VAL A 48 11.51 -6.46 7.91
N PRO A 49 10.39 -6.52 8.64
CA PRO A 49 9.07 -6.13 8.12
C PRO A 49 9.05 -4.75 7.46
N LYS A 50 9.62 -3.75 8.12
CA LYS A 50 9.74 -2.39 7.58
C LYS A 50 10.50 -2.34 6.24
N GLU A 51 11.57 -3.09 6.11
CA GLU A 51 12.38 -3.12 4.88
C GLU A 51 11.65 -3.86 3.76
N ILE A 52 10.92 -4.94 4.10
CA ILE A 52 10.13 -5.71 3.12
C ILE A 52 9.11 -4.80 2.42
N CYS A 53 8.27 -4.08 3.18
CA CYS A 53 7.26 -3.22 2.55
C CYS A 53 7.87 -2.05 1.76
N MET A 54 9.02 -1.52 2.19
CA MET A 54 9.78 -0.51 1.44
C MET A 54 10.38 -1.08 0.14
N GLU A 55 10.94 -2.29 0.17
CA GLU A 55 11.43 -2.98 -1.03
C GLU A 55 10.31 -3.22 -2.05
N LEU A 56 9.17 -3.73 -1.58
CA LEU A 56 8.03 -4.05 -2.45
C LEU A 56 7.37 -2.80 -3.02
N SER A 57 7.19 -1.76 -2.22
CA SER A 57 6.65 -0.48 -2.72
C SER A 57 7.56 0.14 -3.78
N ARG A 58 8.89 0.07 -3.58
CA ARG A 58 9.89 0.54 -4.54
C ARG A 58 9.83 -0.24 -5.84
N GLN A 59 9.85 -1.57 -5.78
CA GLN A 59 9.76 -2.42 -6.97
C GLN A 59 8.54 -2.09 -7.82
N LYS A 60 7.37 -1.88 -7.19
CA LYS A 60 6.13 -1.49 -7.89
C LYS A 60 6.27 -0.14 -8.59
N ALA A 61 6.77 0.87 -7.91
CA ALA A 61 6.92 2.21 -8.48
C ALA A 61 7.96 2.24 -9.61
N GLU A 62 9.11 1.57 -9.42
CA GLU A 62 10.18 1.50 -10.43
C GLU A 62 9.76 0.72 -11.67
N ASP A 63 9.02 -0.38 -11.53
CA ASP A 63 8.51 -1.17 -12.64
C ASP A 63 7.59 -0.33 -13.53
N VAL A 64 6.64 0.37 -12.93
CA VAL A 64 5.74 1.27 -13.64
C VAL A 64 6.50 2.43 -14.29
N ALA A 65 7.48 3.01 -13.60
CA ALA A 65 8.34 4.07 -14.17
C ALA A 65 9.11 3.58 -15.39
N ALA A 66 9.64 2.35 -15.34
CA ALA A 66 10.35 1.73 -16.45
C ALA A 66 9.41 1.47 -17.64
N SER A 67 8.21 0.94 -17.38
CA SER A 67 7.19 0.69 -18.40
C SER A 67 6.75 1.96 -19.10
N ILE A 68 6.52 3.05 -18.35
CA ILE A 68 6.18 4.37 -18.92
C ILE A 68 7.31 4.91 -19.77
N ARG A 69 8.56 4.76 -19.32
CA ARG A 69 9.73 5.22 -20.10
C ARG A 69 9.81 4.50 -21.45
N THR A 70 9.70 3.18 -21.44
CA THR A 70 9.72 2.36 -22.67
C THR A 70 8.57 2.74 -23.61
N TYR A 71 7.37 2.98 -23.05
CA TYR A 71 6.22 3.43 -23.84
C TYR A 71 6.48 4.79 -24.48
N ASN A 72 6.97 5.77 -23.73
CA ASN A 72 7.25 7.12 -24.21
C ASN A 72 8.35 7.13 -25.28
N GLU A 73 9.41 6.33 -25.11
CA GLU A 73 10.47 6.18 -26.12
C GLU A 73 9.93 5.59 -27.44
N SER A 74 9.01 4.62 -27.34
CA SER A 74 8.41 3.98 -28.52
C SER A 74 7.39 4.85 -29.24
N HIS A 75 6.85 5.89 -28.59
CA HIS A 75 5.77 6.75 -29.07
C HIS A 75 6.13 8.24 -28.94
N ALA A 76 7.41 8.58 -29.12
CA ALA A 76 7.94 9.93 -28.89
C ALA A 76 7.20 11.03 -29.68
N ASP A 77 6.71 10.71 -30.88
CA ASP A 77 5.97 11.64 -31.72
C ASP A 77 4.51 11.89 -31.24
N LEU A 78 4.00 11.05 -30.34
CA LEU A 78 2.60 11.07 -29.85
C LEU A 78 2.47 11.52 -28.39
N VAL A 79 3.57 11.50 -27.64
CA VAL A 79 3.56 11.77 -26.19
C VAL A 79 4.07 13.18 -25.92
N THR A 80 3.24 13.98 -25.27
CA THR A 80 3.67 15.28 -24.74
C THR A 80 4.47 15.06 -23.45
N PRO A 81 5.74 15.54 -23.39
CA PRO A 81 6.53 15.44 -22.17
C PRO A 81 5.82 16.10 -20.99
N THR A 82 5.62 15.36 -19.91
CA THR A 82 4.89 15.82 -18.71
C THR A 82 5.64 15.33 -17.46
N ASP A 83 5.71 16.17 -16.45
CA ASP A 83 6.24 15.76 -15.16
C ASP A 83 5.28 14.76 -14.50
N MET A 84 5.80 13.65 -14.01
CA MET A 84 5.00 12.57 -13.45
C MET A 84 5.43 12.27 -12.01
N LEU A 85 4.45 11.90 -11.19
CA LEU A 85 4.61 11.36 -9.85
C LEU A 85 4.00 9.96 -9.80
N ILE A 86 4.84 8.93 -9.68
CA ILE A 86 4.41 7.55 -9.57
C ILE A 86 4.45 7.17 -8.10
N ILE A 87 3.34 6.62 -7.58
CA ILE A 87 3.17 6.23 -6.19
C ILE A 87 3.00 4.71 -6.12
N GLY A 88 4.02 4.04 -5.58
CA GLY A 88 3.98 2.63 -5.23
C GLY A 88 3.73 2.46 -3.74
N ALA A 89 2.96 1.45 -3.36
CA ALA A 89 2.75 1.11 -1.97
C ALA A 89 2.65 -0.41 -1.76
N ASP A 90 3.12 -0.87 -0.60
CA ASP A 90 2.95 -2.24 -0.16
C ASP A 90 2.69 -2.32 1.34
N THR A 91 1.85 -3.28 1.76
CA THR A 91 1.40 -3.42 3.15
C THR A 91 1.60 -4.84 3.63
N ILE A 92 2.21 -4.97 4.79
CA ILE A 92 2.40 -6.25 5.47
C ILE A 92 1.93 -6.14 6.92
N VAL A 93 1.54 -7.29 7.47
CA VAL A 93 1.24 -7.48 8.90
C VAL A 93 2.37 -8.27 9.52
N ALA A 94 2.80 -7.89 10.72
CA ALA A 94 3.82 -8.63 11.46
C ALA A 94 3.44 -8.78 12.93
N LEU A 95 3.57 -9.99 13.45
CA LEU A 95 3.46 -10.30 14.87
C LEU A 95 4.80 -10.90 15.31
N ASP A 96 5.49 -10.24 16.22
CA ASP A 96 6.86 -10.54 16.58
C ASP A 96 7.76 -10.66 15.33
N ASP A 97 8.42 -11.78 15.13
CA ASP A 97 9.29 -12.04 13.97
C ASP A 97 8.56 -12.68 12.77
N THR A 98 7.22 -12.85 12.86
CA THR A 98 6.41 -13.50 11.82
C THR A 98 5.74 -12.48 10.93
N VAL A 99 6.05 -12.52 9.64
CA VAL A 99 5.39 -11.70 8.62
C VAL A 99 4.21 -12.46 8.02
N PHE A 100 3.06 -11.80 7.97
CA PHE A 100 1.83 -12.30 7.37
C PHE A 100 1.54 -11.53 6.06
N GLY A 101 1.66 -12.23 4.94
CA GLY A 101 1.16 -11.76 3.65
C GLY A 101 -0.32 -12.09 3.48
N LYS A 102 -0.78 -12.17 2.22
CA LYS A 102 -2.12 -12.67 1.91
C LYS A 102 -2.19 -14.18 2.18
N PRO A 103 -3.32 -14.70 2.70
CA PRO A 103 -3.47 -16.12 2.93
C PRO A 103 -3.52 -16.88 1.60
N LYS A 104 -3.00 -18.10 1.60
CA LYS A 104 -2.98 -18.97 0.43
C LYS A 104 -4.30 -19.71 0.24
N ASP A 105 -4.97 -20.01 1.35
CA ASP A 105 -6.22 -20.77 1.44
C ASP A 105 -6.92 -20.50 2.77
N GLU A 106 -8.08 -21.13 2.99
CA GLU A 106 -8.86 -21.00 4.23
C GLU A 106 -8.09 -21.43 5.48
N GLY A 107 -7.30 -22.52 5.38
CA GLY A 107 -6.48 -23.01 6.48
C GLY A 107 -5.39 -22.01 6.88
N ASP A 108 -4.77 -21.36 5.90
CA ASP A 108 -3.77 -20.34 6.15
C ASP A 108 -4.42 -19.08 6.73
N ALA A 109 -5.59 -18.66 6.24
CA ALA A 109 -6.37 -17.57 6.80
C ALA A 109 -6.73 -17.83 8.28
N LYS A 110 -7.22 -19.04 8.60
CA LYS A 110 -7.55 -19.45 9.96
C LYS A 110 -6.32 -19.44 10.88
N ARG A 111 -5.17 -19.92 10.37
CA ARG A 111 -3.89 -19.89 11.09
C ARG A 111 -3.47 -18.46 11.42
N MET A 112 -3.58 -17.54 10.46
CA MET A 112 -3.24 -16.13 10.65
C MET A 112 -4.15 -15.48 11.68
N LEU A 113 -5.47 -15.60 11.56
CA LEU A 113 -6.43 -15.00 12.48
C LEU A 113 -6.28 -15.54 13.90
N LYS A 114 -6.04 -16.85 14.08
CA LYS A 114 -5.73 -17.44 15.38
C LYS A 114 -4.44 -16.87 15.99
N ALA A 115 -3.42 -16.64 15.21
CA ALA A 115 -2.18 -16.04 15.70
C ALA A 115 -2.37 -14.59 16.13
N LEU A 116 -3.24 -13.83 15.45
CA LEU A 116 -3.54 -12.44 15.77
C LEU A 116 -4.54 -12.27 16.90
N SER A 117 -5.39 -13.27 17.17
CA SER A 117 -6.41 -13.27 18.24
C SER A 117 -5.81 -12.91 19.60
N GLY A 118 -6.38 -11.92 20.29
CA GLY A 118 -5.93 -11.44 21.60
C GLY A 118 -4.58 -10.71 21.63
N ASN A 119 -3.89 -10.60 20.49
CA ASN A 119 -2.55 -10.04 20.40
C ASN A 119 -2.53 -8.63 19.79
N THR A 120 -1.44 -7.91 20.08
CA THR A 120 -1.08 -6.66 19.39
C THR A 120 -0.03 -6.96 18.33
N HIS A 121 -0.34 -6.59 17.11
CA HIS A 121 0.54 -6.76 15.95
C HIS A 121 0.81 -5.43 15.26
N SER A 122 1.84 -5.36 14.43
CA SER A 122 2.19 -4.17 13.65
C SER A 122 1.74 -4.33 12.19
N VAL A 123 1.21 -3.25 11.63
CA VAL A 123 0.93 -3.09 10.21
C VAL A 123 1.91 -2.07 9.65
N PHE A 124 2.70 -2.49 8.69
CA PHE A 124 3.67 -1.65 8.00
C PHE A 124 3.21 -1.39 6.58
N THR A 125 3.16 -0.13 6.17
CA THR A 125 2.98 0.24 4.76
C THR A 125 4.18 1.05 4.29
N GLY A 126 4.92 0.48 3.34
CA GLY A 126 5.93 1.17 2.57
C GLY A 126 5.29 1.97 1.45
N VAL A 127 5.76 3.20 1.26
CA VAL A 127 5.34 4.06 0.15
C VAL A 127 6.57 4.58 -0.56
N THR A 128 6.55 4.49 -1.89
CA THR A 128 7.62 4.99 -2.76
C THR A 128 7.07 6.00 -3.73
N PHE A 129 7.73 7.15 -3.81
CA PHE A 129 7.51 8.15 -4.84
C PHE A 129 8.63 8.06 -5.88
N VAL A 130 8.26 7.96 -7.14
CA VAL A 130 9.20 8.14 -8.25
C VAL A 130 8.77 9.37 -9.04
N PHE A 131 9.65 10.36 -9.10
CA PHE A 131 9.48 11.60 -9.87
C PHE A 131 10.16 11.44 -11.21
N MET A 132 9.41 11.56 -12.29
CA MET A 132 9.95 11.59 -13.64
C MET A 132 9.68 12.98 -14.23
N SER A 133 10.74 13.75 -14.51
CA SER A 133 10.56 15.03 -15.18
C SER A 133 10.41 14.85 -16.69
N SER A 134 9.76 15.80 -17.33
CA SER A 134 9.66 15.93 -18.77
C SER A 134 11.03 15.99 -19.49
N THR A 135 12.11 16.30 -18.74
CA THR A 135 13.50 16.33 -19.24
C THR A 135 14.27 15.03 -18.99
N GLY A 136 13.60 13.97 -18.51
CA GLY A 136 14.19 12.65 -18.24
C GLY A 136 14.91 12.52 -16.89
N ARG A 137 14.88 13.56 -16.02
CA ARG A 137 15.43 13.46 -14.66
C ARG A 137 14.53 12.59 -13.80
N VAL A 138 15.10 11.68 -13.00
CA VAL A 138 14.38 10.79 -12.10
C VAL A 138 14.84 11.04 -10.66
N GLY A 139 13.89 11.22 -9.74
CA GLY A 139 14.12 11.26 -8.30
C GLY A 139 13.29 10.18 -7.61
N GLU A 140 13.75 9.72 -6.45
CA GLU A 140 13.06 8.72 -5.65
C GLU A 140 13.02 9.16 -4.19
N HIS A 141 11.91 8.85 -3.52
CA HIS A 141 11.78 8.95 -2.06
C HIS A 141 10.97 7.77 -1.54
N VAL A 142 11.43 7.16 -0.46
CA VAL A 142 10.80 5.98 0.14
C VAL A 142 10.64 6.20 1.64
N PHE A 143 9.47 5.90 2.17
CA PHE A 143 9.23 5.91 3.61
C PHE A 143 8.34 4.74 4.01
N CYS A 144 8.22 4.50 5.31
CA CYS A 144 7.36 3.47 5.87
C CYS A 144 6.63 4.02 7.09
N GLU A 145 5.33 3.76 7.16
CA GLU A 145 4.49 4.00 8.33
C GLU A 145 4.25 2.69 9.08
N GLU A 146 4.23 2.76 10.41
CA GLU A 146 3.89 1.64 11.29
C GLU A 146 2.68 2.00 12.14
N THR A 147 1.71 1.08 12.25
CA THR A 147 0.54 1.21 13.12
C THR A 147 0.34 -0.09 13.87
N LYS A 148 0.14 0.01 15.19
CA LYS A 148 -0.17 -1.15 16.02
C LYS A 148 -1.68 -1.38 16.07
N VAL A 149 -2.07 -2.63 15.90
CA VAL A 149 -3.47 -3.07 15.97
C VAL A 149 -3.58 -4.17 17.02
N THR A 150 -4.50 -3.99 17.96
CA THR A 150 -4.80 -5.00 19.00
C THR A 150 -6.11 -5.68 18.67
N PHE A 151 -6.13 -7.01 18.60
CA PHE A 151 -7.34 -7.79 18.42
C PHE A 151 -8.02 -8.13 19.75
N CYS A 152 -9.33 -8.30 19.71
CA CYS A 152 -10.08 -9.03 20.72
C CYS A 152 -9.67 -10.50 20.72
N ASP A 153 -10.00 -11.24 21.78
CA ASP A 153 -9.98 -12.71 21.75
C ASP A 153 -11.08 -13.16 20.78
N LEU A 154 -10.71 -13.94 19.75
CA LEU A 154 -11.62 -14.48 18.74
C LEU A 154 -11.89 -15.95 19.03
N ASP A 155 -13.13 -16.38 18.94
CA ASP A 155 -13.48 -17.79 19.00
C ASP A 155 -13.45 -18.44 17.59
N GLU A 156 -13.65 -19.75 17.54
CA GLU A 156 -13.62 -20.51 16.29
C GLU A 156 -14.77 -20.12 15.35
N ASP A 157 -15.95 -19.83 15.90
CA ASP A 157 -17.14 -19.50 15.13
C ASP A 157 -16.99 -18.11 14.48
N ASP A 158 -16.40 -17.14 15.18
CA ASP A 158 -16.05 -15.82 14.64
C ASP A 158 -15.12 -15.95 13.42
N ILE A 159 -14.05 -16.73 13.60
CA ILE A 159 -13.03 -16.94 12.57
C ILE A 159 -13.63 -17.65 11.34
N ASP A 160 -14.33 -18.75 11.55
CA ASP A 160 -14.89 -19.56 10.47
C ASP A 160 -15.99 -18.80 9.71
N SER A 161 -16.86 -18.07 10.43
CA SER A 161 -17.89 -17.23 9.82
C SER A 161 -17.28 -16.12 8.95
N TYR A 162 -16.20 -15.49 9.42
CA TYR A 162 -15.51 -14.47 8.64
C TYR A 162 -14.81 -15.04 7.40
N ILE A 163 -14.13 -16.18 7.52
CA ILE A 163 -13.49 -16.83 6.38
C ILE A 163 -14.51 -17.21 5.30
N ALA A 164 -15.70 -17.69 5.70
CA ALA A 164 -16.78 -18.04 4.79
C ALA A 164 -17.29 -16.85 3.94
N THR A 165 -17.03 -15.60 4.34
CA THR A 165 -17.37 -14.41 3.54
C THR A 165 -16.50 -14.24 2.29
N GLY A 166 -15.34 -14.89 2.23
CA GLY A 166 -14.34 -14.67 1.18
C GLY A 166 -13.50 -13.39 1.33
N ASP A 167 -13.81 -12.56 2.32
CA ASP A 167 -13.16 -11.26 2.55
C ASP A 167 -11.65 -11.34 2.91
N PRO A 168 -11.13 -12.37 3.60
CA PRO A 168 -9.73 -12.48 3.99
C PRO A 168 -8.70 -12.50 2.86
N PHE A 169 -9.06 -13.08 1.70
CA PHE A 169 -8.09 -13.60 0.72
C PHE A 169 -7.30 -12.55 -0.06
N ASP A 170 -7.72 -11.32 -0.08
CA ASP A 170 -7.00 -10.21 -0.73
C ASP A 170 -6.21 -9.30 0.26
N LYS A 171 -6.14 -9.71 1.55
CA LYS A 171 -5.63 -8.88 2.64
C LYS A 171 -4.44 -9.50 3.35
N ALA A 172 -3.39 -8.71 3.61
CA ALA A 172 -2.30 -9.11 4.49
C ALA A 172 -2.82 -9.38 5.91
N GLY A 173 -2.39 -10.49 6.53
CA GLY A 173 -2.87 -10.91 7.84
C GLY A 173 -4.32 -11.40 7.86
N SER A 174 -4.94 -11.58 6.70
CA SER A 174 -6.30 -12.11 6.54
C SER A 174 -7.41 -11.24 7.12
N TYR A 175 -7.24 -9.92 7.26
CA TYR A 175 -8.30 -9.04 7.76
C TYR A 175 -8.27 -7.63 7.15
N GLY A 176 -9.37 -6.91 7.25
CA GLY A 176 -9.48 -5.51 6.83
C GLY A 176 -10.22 -4.68 7.86
N VAL A 177 -9.57 -3.62 8.37
CA VAL A 177 -10.11 -2.75 9.42
C VAL A 177 -11.42 -2.02 9.05
N GLN A 178 -11.71 -1.94 7.76
CA GLN A 178 -12.91 -1.29 7.21
C GLN A 178 -13.98 -2.28 6.70
N THR A 179 -13.79 -3.59 6.93
CA THR A 179 -14.72 -4.64 6.48
C THR A 179 -15.39 -5.31 7.68
N SER A 180 -16.06 -6.45 7.47
CA SER A 180 -16.73 -7.20 8.56
C SER A 180 -15.80 -7.61 9.70
N SER A 181 -14.49 -7.78 9.43
CA SER A 181 -13.49 -8.05 10.47
C SER A 181 -13.13 -6.84 11.34
N ALA A 182 -13.71 -5.66 11.09
CA ALA A 182 -13.55 -4.51 12.00
C ALA A 182 -13.96 -4.82 13.45
N VAL A 183 -14.90 -5.74 13.65
CA VAL A 183 -15.33 -6.19 14.98
C VAL A 183 -14.26 -6.95 15.76
N PHE A 184 -13.22 -7.46 15.07
CA PHE A 184 -12.08 -8.12 15.71
C PHE A 184 -11.10 -7.13 16.34
N VAL A 185 -11.13 -5.86 15.90
CA VAL A 185 -10.18 -4.84 16.33
C VAL A 185 -10.62 -4.19 17.63
N ARG A 186 -9.83 -4.37 18.71
CA ARG A 186 -10.04 -3.70 20.00
C ARG A 186 -9.53 -2.26 19.99
N SER A 187 -8.36 -2.03 19.42
CA SER A 187 -7.73 -0.70 19.36
C SER A 187 -6.70 -0.58 18.23
N ILE A 188 -6.46 0.66 17.83
CA ILE A 188 -5.45 1.04 16.85
C ILE A 188 -4.61 2.16 17.47
N GLU A 189 -3.28 2.01 17.45
CA GLU A 189 -2.31 3.03 17.86
C GLU A 189 -1.46 3.43 16.65
N GLY A 190 -1.71 4.62 16.10
CA GLY A 190 -1.09 5.16 14.88
C GLY A 190 -2.12 5.56 13.82
N ASP A 191 -1.72 5.46 12.55
CA ASP A 191 -2.55 5.88 11.41
C ASP A 191 -3.51 4.77 10.97
N PHE A 192 -4.83 5.04 11.07
CA PHE A 192 -5.89 4.16 10.60
C PHE A 192 -5.78 3.86 9.09
N PHE A 193 -5.45 4.87 8.27
CA PHE A 193 -5.34 4.72 6.83
C PHE A 193 -4.11 3.90 6.42
N ASN A 194 -3.07 3.89 7.27
CA ASN A 194 -1.96 2.96 7.12
C ASN A 194 -2.44 1.50 7.19
N VAL A 195 -3.32 1.18 8.13
CA VAL A 195 -3.90 -0.18 8.27
C VAL A 195 -4.75 -0.55 7.05
N MET A 196 -5.43 0.41 6.43
CA MET A 196 -6.16 0.21 5.16
C MET A 196 -5.23 -0.01 3.95
N GLY A 197 -3.95 0.37 4.06
CA GLY A 197 -2.93 0.11 3.04
C GLY A 197 -2.32 1.31 2.35
N LEU A 198 -2.62 2.56 2.80
CA LEU A 198 -1.95 3.78 2.34
C LEU A 198 -2.05 4.88 3.40
N PRO A 199 -0.95 5.26 4.08
CA PRO A 199 -0.94 6.30 5.12
C PRO A 199 -1.05 7.70 4.49
N ILE A 200 -2.26 8.12 4.12
CA ILE A 200 -2.48 9.36 3.35
C ILE A 200 -1.99 10.60 4.06
N SER A 201 -2.07 10.65 5.40
CA SER A 201 -1.55 11.77 6.18
C SER A 201 -0.02 11.86 6.07
N GLY A 202 0.68 10.77 6.36
CA GLY A 202 2.14 10.67 6.22
C GLY A 202 2.59 10.93 4.78
N MET A 203 1.91 10.32 3.82
CA MET A 203 2.16 10.51 2.39
C MET A 203 2.12 11.99 1.98
N MET A 204 1.08 12.72 2.37
CA MET A 204 0.94 14.14 2.04
C MET A 204 1.98 15.01 2.78
N GLN A 205 2.40 14.64 3.99
CA GLN A 205 3.46 15.34 4.70
C GLN A 205 4.84 15.13 4.04
N GLU A 206 5.15 13.90 3.64
CA GLU A 206 6.40 13.61 2.93
C GLU A 206 6.44 14.35 1.57
N LEU A 207 5.35 14.33 0.80
CA LEU A 207 5.26 15.10 -0.46
C LEU A 207 5.48 16.61 -0.24
N LYS A 208 4.95 17.20 0.83
CA LYS A 208 5.17 18.62 1.15
C LYS A 208 6.64 18.97 1.44
N ARG A 209 7.44 17.99 1.89
CA ARG A 209 8.86 18.23 2.21
C ARG A 209 9.75 18.19 0.96
N ILE A 210 9.31 17.48 -0.09
CA ILE A 210 10.16 17.15 -1.24
C ILE A 210 9.72 17.81 -2.54
N VAL A 211 8.51 18.38 -2.60
CA VAL A 211 7.92 19.08 -3.76
C VAL A 211 7.88 20.60 -3.53
#